data_8476c7a9c6523ce08c05bf80fb656742
#
_entry.id   8476c7a9c6523ce08c05bf80fb656742
#
_cell.length_a   1.000
_cell.length_b   1.000
_cell.length_c   1.000
_cell.angle_alpha   90.00
_cell.angle_beta   90.00
_cell.angle_gamma   90.00
#
_symmetry.space_group_name_H-M   'P 1'
#
loop_
_entity.id
_entity.type
_entity.pdbx_description
1 polymer ?
#
loop_
_entity_poly.entity_id
_entity_poly.type
_entity_poly.pdbx_seq_one_letter_code
_entity_poly.pdbx_strand_id
1 'polypeptide(L)'
;MRPRVIRAAPNYDPRVTTSYGAPRARQQRSGVTQTRILDAAIRVLVDRGYAAASTVAIQNEAGVSRGRLLHHYPSRDVLLMAAVGHLARTRIAELPSHVEWPADPVQRIALATDVGWSTFHQPYFVASMELWVAARTNANLRTALLPTEREIGQTVRRAVAGFLGPELTASPRYAALYPLLLTSMRGAATTYLIDRRDPLTDPHLPLWRDLTRTYLLGDAGSADPSASSRRSTNGT
;
A
#
# COMPACT_ATOMS: atom_id res chain seq x y z
N MET A 1 18.71 -23.90 -6.35
CA MET A 1 17.25 -23.95 -6.15
C MET A 1 16.75 -22.56 -6.56
N ARG A 2 16.04 -22.43 -7.68
CA ARG A 2 15.60 -21.10 -8.17
C ARG A 2 14.48 -20.58 -7.27
N PRO A 3 14.51 -19.31 -6.81
CA PRO A 3 13.42 -18.75 -6.04
C PRO A 3 12.14 -18.80 -6.89
N ARG A 4 11.06 -19.25 -6.27
CA ARG A 4 9.74 -19.27 -6.89
C ARG A 4 9.33 -17.81 -7.12
N VAL A 5 9.25 -17.42 -8.37
CA VAL A 5 8.81 -16.09 -8.81
C VAL A 5 7.42 -15.84 -8.22
N ILE A 6 7.31 -14.79 -7.42
CA ILE A 6 6.01 -14.26 -7.00
C ILE A 6 5.33 -13.82 -8.30
N ARG A 7 4.32 -14.57 -8.73
CA ARG A 7 3.39 -14.02 -9.73
C ARG A 7 2.83 -12.75 -9.12
N ALA A 8 2.96 -11.65 -9.85
CA ALA A 8 2.26 -10.41 -9.54
C ALA A 8 0.85 -10.77 -9.06
N ALA A 9 0.41 -10.17 -7.96
CA ALA A 9 -0.94 -10.37 -7.46
C ALA A 9 -1.90 -10.25 -8.65
N PRO A 10 -2.85 -11.16 -8.83
CA PRO A 10 -3.71 -11.18 -10.03
C PRO A 10 -4.28 -9.78 -10.21
N ASN A 11 -4.22 -9.28 -11.43
CA ASN A 11 -4.80 -7.99 -11.81
C ASN A 11 -6.19 -7.92 -11.20
N TYR A 12 -6.44 -6.88 -10.40
CA TYR A 12 -7.76 -6.63 -9.86
C TYR A 12 -8.74 -6.59 -11.02
N ASP A 13 -9.57 -7.63 -11.15
CA ASP A 13 -10.77 -7.57 -11.97
C ASP A 13 -11.92 -7.09 -11.09
N PRO A 14 -12.35 -5.84 -11.24
CA PRO A 14 -13.44 -5.28 -10.46
C PRO A 14 -14.78 -5.99 -10.70
N ARG A 15 -14.83 -6.95 -11.62
CA ARG A 15 -16.02 -7.77 -11.93
C ARG A 15 -16.11 -9.04 -11.08
N VAL A 16 -15.06 -9.41 -10.33
CA VAL A 16 -15.08 -10.58 -9.45
C VAL A 16 -15.68 -10.20 -8.09
N THR A 17 -16.96 -10.40 -7.93
CA THR A 17 -17.66 -10.31 -6.64
C THR A 17 -17.46 -11.60 -5.87
N THR A 18 -16.67 -11.56 -4.81
CA THR A 18 -16.53 -12.71 -3.89
C THR A 18 -17.76 -12.80 -2.98
N SER A 19 -18.49 -13.90 -3.10
CA SER A 19 -19.68 -14.23 -2.28
C SER A 19 -19.24 -14.77 -0.92
N TYR A 20 -19.60 -14.09 0.19
CA TYR A 20 -19.54 -14.63 1.55
C TYR A 20 -20.93 -14.69 2.20
N GLY A 21 -21.20 -15.82 2.87
CA GLY A 21 -22.48 -16.25 3.38
C GLY A 21 -23.07 -15.47 4.56
N ALA A 22 -24.35 -15.66 4.76
CA ALA A 22 -25.40 -14.84 5.36
C ALA A 22 -25.33 -14.55 6.86
N PRO A 23 -25.72 -13.33 7.26
CA PRO A 23 -26.94 -13.17 8.06
C PRO A 23 -27.75 -11.90 7.73
N ARG A 24 -29.07 -11.99 7.92
CA ARG A 24 -30.15 -11.00 7.82
C ARG A 24 -30.20 -10.22 6.48
N ALA A 25 -31.05 -10.69 5.61
CA ALA A 25 -31.20 -10.32 4.17
C ALA A 25 -31.28 -8.80 3.84
N ARG A 26 -31.62 -7.94 4.78
CA ARG A 26 -31.67 -6.48 4.56
C ARG A 26 -30.30 -5.81 4.77
N GLN A 27 -29.58 -6.22 5.80
CA GLN A 27 -28.24 -5.71 6.11
C GLN A 27 -27.20 -6.20 5.07
N GLN A 28 -27.38 -7.42 4.57
CA GLN A 28 -26.58 -7.98 3.47
C GLN A 28 -26.78 -7.25 2.16
N ARG A 29 -28.03 -6.98 1.76
CA ARG A 29 -28.33 -6.22 0.54
C ARG A 29 -27.77 -4.79 0.61
N SER A 30 -27.74 -4.19 1.80
CA SER A 30 -27.12 -2.89 2.03
C SER A 30 -25.60 -2.96 1.87
N GLY A 31 -24.93 -3.97 2.47
CA GLY A 31 -23.49 -4.18 2.36
C GLY A 31 -23.04 -4.45 0.91
N VAL A 32 -23.73 -5.33 0.20
CA VAL A 32 -23.47 -5.62 -1.22
C VAL A 32 -23.59 -4.36 -2.09
N THR A 33 -24.64 -3.55 -1.82
CA THR A 33 -24.83 -2.29 -2.55
C THR A 33 -23.70 -1.31 -2.25
N GLN A 34 -23.29 -1.22 -0.99
CA GLN A 34 -22.21 -0.33 -0.55
C GLN A 34 -20.89 -0.69 -1.22
N THR A 35 -20.48 -1.96 -1.21
CA THR A 35 -19.27 -2.43 -1.89
C THR A 35 -19.31 -2.11 -3.38
N ARG A 36 -20.44 -2.38 -4.05
CA ARG A 36 -20.63 -2.08 -5.48
C ARG A 36 -20.46 -0.59 -5.80
N ILE A 37 -20.95 0.29 -4.93
CA ILE A 37 -20.77 1.75 -5.07
C ILE A 37 -19.29 2.14 -4.91
N LEU A 38 -18.59 1.57 -3.91
CA LEU A 38 -17.18 1.84 -3.66
C LEU A 38 -16.29 1.36 -4.82
N ASP A 39 -16.54 0.16 -5.33
CA ASP A 39 -15.81 -0.39 -6.48
C ASP A 39 -16.03 0.46 -7.75
N ALA A 40 -17.26 0.89 -8.00
CA ALA A 40 -17.57 1.78 -9.10
C ALA A 40 -16.88 3.15 -8.95
N ALA A 41 -16.81 3.69 -7.73
CA ALA A 41 -16.10 4.94 -7.46
C ALA A 41 -14.60 4.82 -7.76
N ILE A 42 -13.97 3.69 -7.38
CA ILE A 42 -12.57 3.42 -7.69
C ILE A 42 -12.35 3.33 -9.20
N ARG A 43 -13.18 2.55 -9.92
CA ARG A 43 -13.05 2.46 -11.40
C ARG A 43 -13.12 3.82 -12.06
N VAL A 44 -14.15 4.60 -11.72
CA VAL A 44 -14.31 5.94 -12.31
C VAL A 44 -13.14 6.86 -11.95
N LEU A 45 -12.65 6.80 -10.71
CA LEU A 45 -11.53 7.61 -10.26
C LEU A 45 -10.22 7.25 -10.97
N VAL A 46 -9.93 5.96 -11.12
CA VAL A 46 -8.73 5.47 -11.79
C VAL A 46 -8.76 5.72 -13.30
N ASP A 47 -9.92 5.47 -13.93
CA ASP A 47 -10.04 5.51 -15.40
C ASP A 47 -10.24 6.93 -15.94
N ARG A 48 -10.89 7.83 -15.17
CA ARG A 48 -11.33 9.15 -15.63
C ARG A 48 -10.80 10.31 -14.79
N GLY A 49 -10.06 10.01 -13.72
CA GLY A 49 -9.50 11.00 -12.80
C GLY A 49 -10.51 11.67 -11.88
N TYR A 50 -9.98 12.42 -10.90
CA TYR A 50 -10.82 13.10 -9.91
C TYR A 50 -11.85 14.05 -10.52
N ALA A 51 -11.49 14.83 -11.54
CA ALA A 51 -12.41 15.83 -12.11
C ALA A 51 -13.70 15.19 -12.66
N ALA A 52 -13.58 14.04 -13.32
CA ALA A 52 -14.69 13.32 -13.96
C ALA A 52 -15.43 12.36 -12.99
N ALA A 53 -14.89 12.07 -11.82
CA ALA A 53 -15.49 11.16 -10.83
C ALA A 53 -16.69 11.80 -10.11
N SER A 54 -17.72 12.20 -10.86
CA SER A 54 -18.95 12.78 -10.30
C SER A 54 -19.87 11.71 -9.69
N THR A 55 -20.77 12.12 -8.78
CA THR A 55 -21.78 11.21 -8.22
C THR A 55 -22.68 10.61 -9.29
N VAL A 56 -22.93 11.32 -10.39
CA VAL A 56 -23.70 10.83 -11.55
C VAL A 56 -22.92 9.75 -12.29
N ALA A 57 -21.64 9.97 -12.57
CA ALA A 57 -20.79 8.98 -13.22
C ALA A 57 -20.70 7.70 -12.38
N ILE A 58 -20.50 7.85 -11.07
CA ILE A 58 -20.37 6.72 -10.13
C ILE A 58 -21.69 5.96 -9.98
N GLN A 59 -22.85 6.67 -9.89
CA GLN A 59 -24.14 5.99 -9.78
C GLN A 59 -24.46 5.17 -11.04
N ASN A 60 -24.14 5.69 -12.23
CA ASN A 60 -24.34 5.01 -13.49
C ASN A 60 -23.45 3.76 -13.57
N GLU A 61 -22.17 3.89 -13.22
CA GLU A 61 -21.20 2.79 -13.17
C GLU A 61 -21.62 1.72 -12.13
N ALA A 62 -22.15 2.14 -10.98
CA ALA A 62 -22.64 1.24 -9.94
C ALA A 62 -24.00 0.62 -10.25
N GLY A 63 -24.77 1.15 -11.21
CA GLY A 63 -26.15 0.72 -11.49
C GLY A 63 -27.08 0.93 -10.29
N VAL A 64 -26.96 2.07 -9.59
CA VAL A 64 -27.83 2.42 -8.45
C VAL A 64 -28.55 3.75 -8.69
N SER A 65 -29.67 3.96 -7.98
CA SER A 65 -30.34 5.24 -8.02
C SER A 65 -29.57 6.31 -7.23
N ARG A 66 -29.76 7.59 -7.64
CA ARG A 66 -29.17 8.73 -6.93
C ARG A 66 -29.52 8.77 -5.45
N GLY A 67 -30.79 8.50 -5.10
CA GLY A 67 -31.22 8.47 -3.70
C GLY A 67 -30.50 7.39 -2.90
N ARG A 68 -30.27 6.21 -3.48
CA ARG A 68 -29.53 5.13 -2.82
C ARG A 68 -28.05 5.47 -2.62
N LEU A 69 -27.41 6.11 -3.62
CA LEU A 69 -26.04 6.54 -3.49
C LEU A 69 -25.88 7.60 -2.39
N LEU A 70 -26.74 8.64 -2.39
CA LEU A 70 -26.67 9.72 -1.41
C LEU A 70 -27.07 9.28 0.00
N HIS A 71 -27.90 8.25 0.13
CA HIS A 71 -28.20 7.63 1.42
C HIS A 71 -26.95 6.99 2.07
N HIS A 72 -26.07 6.38 1.28
CA HIS A 72 -24.82 5.80 1.78
C HIS A 72 -23.71 6.85 1.92
N TYR A 73 -23.65 7.82 0.98
CA TYR A 73 -22.57 8.81 0.89
C TYR A 73 -23.14 10.18 0.58
N PRO A 74 -23.18 11.09 1.56
CA PRO A 74 -23.87 12.38 1.42
C PRO A 74 -23.18 13.34 0.46
N SER A 75 -21.89 13.13 0.15
CA SER A 75 -21.17 13.93 -0.80
C SER A 75 -20.23 13.09 -1.67
N ARG A 76 -19.79 13.66 -2.79
CA ARG A 76 -18.79 13.07 -3.68
C ARG A 76 -17.48 12.78 -2.97
N ASP A 77 -16.96 13.74 -2.23
CA ASP A 77 -15.66 13.62 -1.57
C ASP A 77 -15.70 12.55 -0.48
N VAL A 78 -16.77 12.49 0.31
CA VAL A 78 -17.00 11.42 1.30
C VAL A 78 -17.02 10.06 0.62
N LEU A 79 -17.69 9.94 -0.54
CA LEU A 79 -17.72 8.69 -1.30
C LEU A 79 -16.33 8.28 -1.79
N LEU A 80 -15.59 9.20 -2.41
CA LEU A 80 -14.28 8.90 -2.96
C LEU A 80 -13.27 8.52 -1.87
N MET A 81 -13.27 9.22 -0.73
CA MET A 81 -12.43 8.87 0.42
C MET A 81 -12.78 7.49 0.98
N ALA A 82 -14.08 7.19 1.13
CA ALA A 82 -14.54 5.89 1.61
C ALA A 82 -14.11 4.77 0.64
N ALA A 83 -14.15 5.02 -0.67
CA ALA A 83 -13.75 4.06 -1.69
C ALA A 83 -12.24 3.75 -1.62
N VAL A 84 -11.39 4.78 -1.56
CA VAL A 84 -9.94 4.60 -1.45
C VAL A 84 -9.59 3.91 -0.13
N GLY A 85 -10.18 4.33 0.99
CA GLY A 85 -9.96 3.70 2.29
C GLY A 85 -10.41 2.22 2.32
N HIS A 86 -11.53 1.90 1.68
CA HIS A 86 -12.02 0.52 1.56
C HIS A 86 -11.03 -0.34 0.77
N LEU A 87 -10.63 0.11 -0.40
CA LEU A 87 -9.71 -0.63 -1.27
C LEU A 87 -8.35 -0.85 -0.59
N ALA A 88 -7.80 0.18 0.08
CA ALA A 88 -6.54 0.06 0.81
C ALA A 88 -6.63 -1.00 1.92
N ARG A 89 -7.66 -0.96 2.75
CA ARG A 89 -7.86 -1.93 3.84
C ARG A 89 -8.01 -3.36 3.32
N THR A 90 -8.81 -3.55 2.27
CA THR A 90 -9.02 -4.87 1.66
C THR A 90 -7.70 -5.44 1.14
N ARG A 91 -6.92 -4.65 0.42
CA ARG A 91 -5.64 -5.10 -0.14
C ARG A 91 -4.60 -5.42 0.92
N ILE A 92 -4.50 -4.59 1.95
CA ILE A 92 -3.57 -4.85 3.07
C ILE A 92 -3.97 -6.13 3.82
N ALA A 93 -5.27 -6.39 3.99
CA ALA A 93 -5.75 -7.60 4.64
C ALA A 93 -5.50 -8.88 3.82
N GLU A 94 -5.48 -8.79 2.50
CA GLU A 94 -5.22 -9.92 1.59
C GLU A 94 -3.74 -10.32 1.54
N LEU A 95 -2.81 -9.37 1.75
CA LEU A 95 -1.37 -9.60 1.58
C LEU A 95 -0.81 -10.74 2.45
N PRO A 96 -1.11 -10.87 3.76
CA PRO A 96 -0.52 -11.91 4.60
C PRO A 96 -0.96 -13.34 4.25
N SER A 97 -2.15 -13.52 3.68
CA SER A 97 -2.75 -14.83 3.43
C SER A 97 -2.17 -15.57 2.21
N HIS A 98 -1.41 -14.87 1.37
CA HIS A 98 -0.88 -15.39 0.11
C HIS A 98 0.64 -15.47 0.05
N VAL A 99 1.34 -15.08 1.13
CA VAL A 99 2.81 -14.99 1.15
C VAL A 99 3.37 -15.89 2.24
N GLU A 100 4.17 -16.88 1.84
CA GLU A 100 5.03 -17.65 2.76
C GLU A 100 6.30 -16.84 3.04
N TRP A 101 6.42 -16.35 4.27
CA TRP A 101 7.54 -15.51 4.68
C TRP A 101 8.75 -16.36 5.03
N PRO A 102 9.92 -16.16 4.36
CA PRO A 102 11.14 -16.90 4.67
C PRO A 102 11.59 -16.72 6.11
N ALA A 103 12.16 -17.77 6.70
CA ALA A 103 12.82 -17.69 8.01
C ALA A 103 14.17 -16.95 7.90
N ASP A 104 14.89 -17.12 6.78
CA ASP A 104 16.15 -16.41 6.54
C ASP A 104 15.91 -14.90 6.40
N PRO A 105 16.56 -14.06 7.23
CA PRO A 105 16.31 -12.61 7.23
C PRO A 105 16.68 -11.92 5.93
N VAL A 106 17.69 -12.40 5.19
CA VAL A 106 18.07 -11.80 3.90
C VAL A 106 16.99 -12.03 2.84
N GLN A 107 16.50 -13.27 2.74
CA GLN A 107 15.42 -13.61 1.83
C GLN A 107 14.09 -12.92 2.22
N ARG A 108 13.86 -12.83 3.54
CA ARG A 108 12.67 -12.14 4.08
C ARG A 108 12.67 -10.66 3.75
N ILE A 109 13.80 -9.98 3.89
CA ILE A 109 13.98 -8.57 3.52
C ILE A 109 13.73 -8.37 2.01
N ALA A 110 14.32 -9.22 1.17
CA ALA A 110 14.13 -9.13 -0.27
C ALA A 110 12.65 -9.27 -0.63
N LEU A 111 11.97 -10.29 -0.10
CA LEU A 111 10.56 -10.53 -0.35
C LEU A 111 9.68 -9.39 0.17
N ALA A 112 9.94 -8.89 1.39
CA ALA A 112 9.18 -7.78 1.97
C ALA A 112 9.33 -6.49 1.14
N THR A 113 10.52 -6.25 0.59
CA THR A 113 10.79 -5.11 -0.30
C THR A 113 10.00 -5.25 -1.60
N ASP A 114 9.97 -6.45 -2.20
CA ASP A 114 9.24 -6.73 -3.44
C ASP A 114 7.73 -6.59 -3.25
N VAL A 115 7.19 -7.14 -2.17
CA VAL A 115 5.79 -7.00 -1.80
C VAL A 115 5.45 -5.53 -1.56
N GLY A 116 6.30 -4.80 -0.84
CA GLY A 116 6.14 -3.37 -0.63
C GLY A 116 6.09 -2.60 -1.95
N TRP A 117 7.03 -2.84 -2.85
CA TRP A 117 7.08 -2.21 -4.17
C TRP A 117 5.84 -2.53 -5.01
N SER A 118 5.39 -3.79 -5.02
CA SER A 118 4.23 -4.21 -5.80
C SER A 118 2.94 -3.47 -5.42
N THR A 119 2.83 -2.98 -4.18
CA THR A 119 1.63 -2.25 -3.71
C THR A 119 1.45 -0.91 -4.42
N PHE A 120 2.53 -0.27 -4.88
CA PHE A 120 2.48 1.00 -5.59
C PHE A 120 1.98 0.88 -7.04
N HIS A 121 1.83 -0.35 -7.57
CA HIS A 121 1.31 -0.62 -8.90
C HIS A 121 -0.15 -1.11 -8.88
N GLN A 122 -0.81 -0.98 -7.75
CA GLN A 122 -2.22 -1.33 -7.58
C GLN A 122 -3.14 -0.12 -7.87
N PRO A 123 -4.39 -0.35 -8.31
CA PRO A 123 -5.35 0.72 -8.60
C PRO A 123 -5.54 1.71 -7.45
N TYR A 124 -5.39 1.24 -6.19
CA TYR A 124 -5.54 2.13 -5.05
C TYR A 124 -4.48 3.24 -5.01
N PHE A 125 -3.27 2.98 -5.49
CA PHE A 125 -2.22 4.00 -5.53
C PHE A 125 -2.60 5.14 -6.49
N VAL A 126 -3.06 4.78 -7.70
CA VAL A 126 -3.55 5.75 -8.68
C VAL A 126 -4.70 6.57 -8.10
N ALA A 127 -5.70 5.89 -7.51
CA ALA A 127 -6.84 6.55 -6.88
C ALA A 127 -6.43 7.49 -5.73
N SER A 128 -5.46 7.09 -4.90
CA SER A 128 -4.93 7.93 -3.83
C SER A 128 -4.23 9.17 -4.38
N MET A 129 -3.42 9.03 -5.44
CA MET A 129 -2.73 10.15 -6.08
C MET A 129 -3.71 11.16 -6.67
N GLU A 130 -4.81 10.72 -7.29
CA GLU A 130 -5.88 11.58 -7.78
C GLU A 130 -6.49 12.43 -6.64
N LEU A 131 -6.77 11.81 -5.49
CA LEU A 131 -7.28 12.54 -4.32
C LEU A 131 -6.25 13.50 -3.72
N TRP A 132 -4.97 13.12 -3.66
CA TRP A 132 -3.92 13.98 -3.11
C TRP A 132 -3.71 15.23 -3.96
N VAL A 133 -3.66 15.07 -5.28
CA VAL A 133 -3.53 16.20 -6.21
C VAL A 133 -4.74 17.13 -6.09
N ALA A 134 -5.95 16.57 -6.03
CA ALA A 134 -7.18 17.38 -5.85
C ALA A 134 -7.20 18.08 -4.49
N ALA A 135 -6.79 17.43 -3.41
CA ALA A 135 -6.75 18.00 -2.07
C ALA A 135 -5.75 19.16 -1.92
N ARG A 136 -4.78 19.28 -2.83
CA ARG A 136 -3.83 20.40 -2.85
C ARG A 136 -4.54 21.76 -2.96
N THR A 137 -5.59 21.82 -3.76
CA THR A 137 -6.35 23.05 -4.03
C THR A 137 -7.75 23.07 -3.40
N ASN A 138 -8.20 21.94 -2.83
CA ASN A 138 -9.50 21.80 -2.18
C ASN A 138 -9.31 21.60 -0.66
N ALA A 139 -9.49 22.67 0.12
CA ALA A 139 -9.28 22.65 1.58
C ALA A 139 -10.25 21.69 2.30
N ASN A 140 -11.50 21.59 1.86
CA ASN A 140 -12.50 20.70 2.45
C ASN A 140 -12.12 19.23 2.21
N LEU A 141 -11.74 18.88 0.98
CA LEU A 141 -11.26 17.55 0.66
C LEU A 141 -10.01 17.20 1.48
N ARG A 142 -9.06 18.12 1.57
CA ARG A 142 -7.82 17.93 2.36
C ARG A 142 -8.13 17.64 3.83
N THR A 143 -8.99 18.45 4.46
CA THR A 143 -9.37 18.27 5.87
C THR A 143 -10.04 16.91 6.09
N ALA A 144 -10.89 16.49 5.17
CA ALA A 144 -11.58 15.21 5.27
C ALA A 144 -10.69 14.00 4.93
N LEU A 145 -9.70 14.16 4.04
CA LEU A 145 -8.79 13.09 3.61
C LEU A 145 -7.73 12.75 4.66
N LEU A 146 -7.19 13.74 5.37
CA LEU A 146 -6.08 13.57 6.30
C LEU A 146 -6.29 12.48 7.38
N PRO A 147 -7.46 12.34 8.04
CA PRO A 147 -7.69 11.25 8.99
C PRO A 147 -7.60 9.87 8.34
N THR A 148 -8.18 9.70 7.16
CA THR A 148 -8.15 8.44 6.39
C THR A 148 -6.72 8.07 5.98
N GLU A 149 -5.94 9.04 5.50
CA GLU A 149 -4.53 8.85 5.15
C GLU A 149 -3.68 8.42 6.35
N ARG A 150 -3.93 8.99 7.53
CA ARG A 150 -3.25 8.58 8.77
C ARG A 150 -3.58 7.14 9.16
N GLU A 151 -4.85 6.75 9.08
CA GLU A 151 -5.30 5.39 9.35
C GLU A 151 -4.66 4.38 8.39
N ILE A 152 -4.68 4.68 7.08
CA ILE A 152 -4.03 3.85 6.05
C ILE A 152 -2.54 3.75 6.34
N GLY A 153 -1.86 4.87 6.58
CA GLY A 153 -0.43 4.89 6.88
C GLY A 153 -0.05 4.05 8.10
N GLN A 154 -0.86 4.07 9.17
CA GLN A 154 -0.66 3.20 10.33
C GLN A 154 -0.87 1.73 10.00
N THR A 155 -1.86 1.42 9.17
CA THR A 155 -2.17 0.05 8.75
C THR A 155 -1.05 -0.50 7.85
N VAL A 156 -0.54 0.29 6.90
CA VAL A 156 0.61 -0.07 6.07
C VAL A 156 1.86 -0.30 6.94
N ARG A 157 2.13 0.59 7.89
CA ARG A 157 3.27 0.42 8.81
C ARG A 157 3.20 -0.89 9.59
N ARG A 158 2.03 -1.25 10.11
CA ARG A 158 1.81 -2.52 10.82
C ARG A 158 1.99 -3.73 9.90
N ALA A 159 1.49 -3.65 8.67
CA ALA A 159 1.66 -4.71 7.69
C ALA A 159 3.15 -4.92 7.35
N VAL A 160 3.89 -3.87 7.03
CA VAL A 160 5.32 -3.94 6.73
C VAL A 160 6.12 -4.47 7.92
N ALA A 161 5.78 -4.06 9.16
CA ALA A 161 6.40 -4.60 10.36
C ALA A 161 6.13 -6.11 10.51
N GLY A 162 4.92 -6.57 10.19
CA GLY A 162 4.57 -8.00 10.16
C GLY A 162 5.36 -8.78 9.11
N PHE A 163 5.59 -8.19 7.94
CA PHE A 163 6.38 -8.80 6.86
C PHE A 163 7.84 -9.01 7.27
N LEU A 164 8.46 -7.99 7.84
CA LEU A 164 9.85 -8.06 8.30
C LEU A 164 10.01 -8.93 9.56
N GLY A 165 8.99 -8.95 10.41
CA GLY A 165 9.02 -9.67 11.67
C GLY A 165 9.63 -8.88 12.83
N PRO A 166 9.47 -9.39 14.08
CA PRO A 166 9.84 -8.63 15.28
C PRO A 166 11.35 -8.37 15.39
N GLU A 167 12.20 -9.31 14.97
CA GLU A 167 13.64 -9.17 15.08
C GLU A 167 14.18 -8.00 14.26
N LEU A 168 13.76 -7.87 13.01
CA LEU A 168 14.22 -6.79 12.14
C LEU A 168 13.58 -5.43 12.52
N THR A 169 12.36 -5.45 13.00
CA THR A 169 11.64 -4.21 13.38
C THR A 169 12.01 -3.68 14.76
N ALA A 170 12.60 -4.49 15.62
CA ALA A 170 13.16 -4.05 16.91
C ALA A 170 14.41 -3.17 16.73
N SER A 171 15.07 -3.22 15.57
CA SER A 171 16.21 -2.35 15.29
C SER A 171 15.79 -0.87 15.29
N PRO A 172 16.50 0.03 16.02
CA PRO A 172 16.24 1.47 15.96
C PRO A 172 16.42 2.03 14.56
N ARG A 173 17.19 1.36 13.71
CA ARG A 173 17.41 1.71 12.31
C ARG A 173 16.13 1.54 11.47
N TYR A 174 15.24 0.60 11.84
CA TYR A 174 13.97 0.40 11.13
C TYR A 174 13.10 1.66 11.12
N ALA A 175 13.05 2.38 12.23
CA ALA A 175 12.25 3.60 12.35
C ALA A 175 12.66 4.70 11.36
N ALA A 176 13.96 4.79 11.04
CA ALA A 176 14.48 5.74 10.05
C ALA A 176 14.35 5.22 8.61
N LEU A 177 14.59 3.92 8.41
CA LEU A 177 14.58 3.29 7.09
C LEU A 177 13.18 3.23 6.47
N TYR A 178 12.16 2.88 7.27
CA TYR A 178 10.79 2.71 6.78
C TYR A 178 10.24 3.93 6.01
N PRO A 179 10.27 5.16 6.54
CA PRO A 179 9.78 6.34 5.82
C PRO A 179 10.63 6.65 4.57
N LEU A 180 11.93 6.40 4.61
CA LEU A 180 12.82 6.59 3.46
C LEU A 180 12.42 5.67 2.30
N LEU A 181 12.27 4.37 2.56
CA LEU A 181 11.86 3.41 1.54
C LEU A 181 10.47 3.73 0.99
N LEU A 182 9.50 3.99 1.87
CA LEU A 182 8.14 4.30 1.47
C LEU A 182 8.08 5.53 0.56
N THR A 183 8.84 6.58 0.91
CA THR A 183 8.87 7.83 0.13
C THR A 183 9.61 7.65 -1.19
N SER A 184 10.73 6.91 -1.19
CA SER A 184 11.50 6.60 -2.40
C SER A 184 10.67 5.77 -3.39
N MET A 185 10.05 4.68 -2.93
CA MET A 185 9.18 3.83 -3.76
C MET A 185 7.99 4.62 -4.32
N ARG A 186 7.35 5.45 -3.48
CA ARG A 186 6.25 6.31 -3.93
C ARG A 186 6.70 7.28 -5.01
N GLY A 187 7.86 7.92 -4.83
CA GLY A 187 8.44 8.83 -5.80
C GLY A 187 8.69 8.13 -7.14
N ALA A 188 9.32 6.97 -7.13
CA ALA A 188 9.52 6.16 -8.33
C ALA A 188 8.19 5.76 -8.98
N ALA A 189 7.22 5.27 -8.19
CA ALA A 189 5.93 4.83 -8.69
C ALA A 189 5.10 5.94 -9.35
N THR A 190 5.28 7.21 -8.95
CA THR A 190 4.60 8.33 -9.61
C THR A 190 5.00 8.49 -11.07
N THR A 191 6.23 8.09 -11.46
CA THR A 191 6.67 8.12 -12.86
C THR A 191 5.92 7.12 -13.72
N TYR A 192 5.47 6.01 -13.13
CA TYR A 192 4.72 4.95 -13.81
C TYR A 192 3.27 5.35 -14.15
N LEU A 193 2.77 6.45 -13.58
CA LEU A 193 1.47 6.99 -13.96
C LEU A 193 1.46 7.51 -15.42
N ILE A 194 2.63 7.87 -15.93
CA ILE A 194 2.81 8.42 -17.28
C ILE A 194 3.58 7.43 -18.16
N ASP A 195 4.71 6.93 -17.66
CA ASP A 195 5.59 5.99 -18.38
C ASP A 195 5.38 4.58 -17.84
N ARG A 196 4.47 3.84 -18.48
CA ARG A 196 4.11 2.48 -18.07
C ARG A 196 5.22 1.49 -18.42
N ARG A 197 5.89 0.96 -17.40
CA ARG A 197 6.93 -0.06 -17.49
C ARG A 197 6.59 -1.24 -16.59
N ASP A 198 7.29 -2.35 -16.78
CA ASP A 198 7.19 -3.49 -15.85
C ASP A 198 7.87 -3.11 -14.52
N PRO A 199 7.13 -3.04 -13.40
CA PRO A 199 7.70 -2.70 -12.09
C PRO A 199 8.79 -3.68 -11.62
N LEU A 200 8.76 -4.94 -12.09
CA LEU A 200 9.75 -5.95 -11.72
C LEU A 200 11.13 -5.69 -12.33
N THR A 201 11.20 -4.84 -13.36
CA THR A 201 12.44 -4.42 -14.02
C THR A 201 12.95 -3.05 -13.55
N ASP A 202 12.33 -2.45 -12.54
CA ASP A 202 12.75 -1.16 -12.00
C ASP A 202 14.18 -1.23 -11.45
N PRO A 203 15.09 -0.36 -11.91
CA PRO A 203 16.49 -0.37 -11.47
C PRO A 203 16.67 -0.05 -9.98
N HIS A 204 15.70 0.58 -9.32
CA HIS A 204 15.77 0.85 -7.89
C HIS A 204 15.45 -0.40 -7.04
N LEU A 205 14.77 -1.41 -7.59
CA LEU A 205 14.35 -2.57 -6.81
C LEU A 205 15.52 -3.32 -6.17
N PRO A 206 16.61 -3.67 -6.90
CA PRO A 206 17.81 -4.26 -6.27
C PRO A 206 18.46 -3.30 -5.26
N LEU A 207 18.47 -1.99 -5.52
CA LEU A 207 19.05 -1.00 -4.60
C LEU A 207 18.26 -0.92 -3.29
N TRP A 208 16.93 -0.94 -3.34
CA TRP A 208 16.10 -0.97 -2.11
C TRP A 208 16.31 -2.24 -1.29
N ARG A 209 16.45 -3.41 -1.96
CA ARG A 209 16.77 -4.67 -1.28
C ARG A 209 18.11 -4.59 -0.56
N ASP A 210 19.15 -4.13 -1.24
CA ASP A 210 20.50 -4.01 -0.70
C ASP A 210 20.56 -2.97 0.42
N LEU A 211 19.95 -1.81 0.23
CA LEU A 211 19.85 -0.78 1.26
C LEU A 211 19.16 -1.32 2.52
N THR A 212 18.02 -1.99 2.35
CA THR A 212 17.27 -2.55 3.48
C THR A 212 18.09 -3.61 4.22
N ARG A 213 18.73 -4.51 3.48
CA ARG A 213 19.58 -5.54 4.02
C ARG A 213 20.76 -4.95 4.82
N THR A 214 21.54 -4.09 4.19
CA THR A 214 22.73 -3.48 4.80
C THR A 214 22.35 -2.64 6.02
N TYR A 215 21.27 -1.89 5.95
CA TYR A 215 20.88 -0.99 7.02
C TYR A 215 20.26 -1.73 8.22
N LEU A 216 19.52 -2.81 8.01
CA LEU A 216 18.90 -3.58 9.11
C LEU A 216 19.84 -4.63 9.71
N LEU A 217 20.62 -5.34 8.89
CA LEU A 217 21.50 -6.41 9.34
C LEU A 217 22.91 -5.93 9.66
N GLY A 218 23.31 -4.74 9.17
CA GLY A 218 24.69 -4.26 9.22
C GLY A 218 25.56 -4.88 8.12
N ASP A 219 26.68 -4.26 7.85
CA ASP A 219 27.72 -4.89 7.02
C ASP A 219 28.32 -6.04 7.80
N ALA A 220 28.22 -7.26 7.30
CA ALA A 220 28.87 -8.44 7.85
C ALA A 220 30.42 -8.35 7.85
N GLY A 221 30.96 -7.15 7.72
CA GLY A 221 32.39 -6.91 7.52
C GLY A 221 33.00 -5.67 8.14
N SER A 222 32.26 -4.75 8.78
CA SER A 222 32.89 -3.63 9.49
C SER A 222 33.10 -3.99 10.97
N ALA A 223 34.06 -4.86 11.24
CA ALA A 223 34.70 -4.93 12.54
C ALA A 223 35.23 -3.51 12.86
N ASP A 224 34.77 -2.90 13.94
CA ASP A 224 35.17 -1.60 14.46
C ASP A 224 36.71 -1.58 14.59
N PRO A 225 37.43 -0.76 13.82
CA PRO A 225 38.89 -0.66 13.93
C PRO A 225 39.32 -0.08 15.28
N SER A 226 38.43 0.44 16.09
CA SER A 226 38.71 1.11 17.36
C SER A 226 38.85 0.13 18.54
N ALA A 227 38.47 -1.16 18.40
CA ALA A 227 38.59 -2.15 19.46
C ALA A 227 39.99 -2.75 19.60
N SER A 228 40.87 -2.60 18.62
CA SER A 228 42.21 -3.19 18.59
C SER A 228 43.29 -2.37 19.32
N SER A 229 43.06 -1.09 19.65
CA SER A 229 44.10 -0.22 20.22
C SER A 229 44.15 -0.12 21.77
N ARG A 230 43.32 -0.87 22.48
CA ARG A 230 43.27 -0.79 23.98
C ARG A 230 43.89 -1.99 24.70
N ARG A 231 44.67 -2.84 24.03
CA ARG A 231 45.37 -3.98 24.66
C ARG A 231 46.90 -3.92 24.54
N SER A 232 47.48 -2.75 24.65
CA SER A 232 48.95 -2.67 24.67
C SER A 232 49.47 -1.47 25.51
N THR A 233 48.99 -1.32 26.73
CA THR A 233 49.68 -0.51 27.75
C THR A 233 49.26 -0.98 29.14
N ASN A 234 49.78 -2.16 29.54
CA ASN A 234 50.05 -2.47 30.94
C ASN A 234 51.02 -3.67 30.99
N GLY A 235 52.27 -3.33 31.12
CA GLY A 235 53.35 -4.30 31.29
C GLY A 235 54.70 -3.62 31.40
N THR A 236 54.93 -2.93 32.50
CA THR A 236 56.25 -2.83 33.20
C THR A 236 56.03 -2.14 34.55
#